data_66906bbcc78bf10e6e9d79f3a6c1a685
#
_entry.id   66906bbcc78bf10e6e9d79f3a6c1a685
#
_cell.length_a   1.000
_cell.length_b   1.000
_cell.length_c   1.000
_cell.angle_alpha   90.00
_cell.angle_beta   90.00
_cell.angle_gamma   90.00
#
_symmetry.space_group_name_H-M   'P 1'
#
loop_
_entity.id
_entity.type
_entity.pdbx_description
1 polymer ?
#
loop_
_entity_poly.entity_id
_entity_poly.type
_entity_poly.pdbx_seq_one_letter_code
_entity_poly.pdbx_strand_id
1 'polypeptide(L)'
;YAIECDVQDSVDGEAFVFHDHTLERLTGGEGPFKARKAQEIAGLSLRHAALSEGPPRLSDFLALLAGQVPLVLEIKSRFDGDETLTRRTCALIADYDGPICLKSFDPAVVALVRDLAPERPRGIVAQADFDDAPQLGETERRAMAHLLHFSQTQPDFISWNHRDLPHAAPFLCRSLRSMPVMAWTIRDAAAARVIAPWVDQIVFEGFDPGSDV
;
A
#
# COMPACT_ATOMS: atom_id res chain seq x y z
N TYR A 1 15.95 2.26 -7.57
CA TYR A 1 14.52 2.42 -7.26
C TYR A 1 14.19 1.88 -5.87
N ALA A 2 13.10 2.35 -5.26
CA ALA A 2 12.46 1.70 -4.13
C ALA A 2 11.61 0.52 -4.61
N ILE A 3 11.27 -0.39 -3.69
CA ILE A 3 10.28 -1.44 -3.93
C ILE A 3 8.98 -1.01 -3.26
N GLU A 4 7.87 -1.12 -4.00
CA GLU A 4 6.53 -1.00 -3.44
C GLU A 4 5.89 -2.39 -3.43
N CYS A 5 5.22 -2.73 -2.32
CA CYS A 5 4.46 -3.97 -2.23
C CYS A 5 3.32 -3.86 -1.20
N ASP A 6 2.40 -4.81 -1.31
CA ASP A 6 1.21 -4.91 -0.47
C ASP A 6 1.34 -6.06 0.52
N VAL A 7 0.74 -5.90 1.70
CA VAL A 7 0.63 -6.98 2.67
C VAL A 7 -0.82 -7.31 3.00
N GLN A 8 -1.06 -8.61 3.20
CA GLN A 8 -2.30 -9.19 3.69
C GLN A 8 -2.02 -10.22 4.78
N ASP A 9 -3.01 -10.49 5.63
CA ASP A 9 -2.90 -11.48 6.69
C ASP A 9 -3.64 -12.79 6.38
N SER A 10 -3.08 -13.87 6.90
CA SER A 10 -3.75 -15.17 7.02
C SER A 10 -4.79 -15.17 8.15
N VAL A 11 -5.65 -16.19 8.20
CA VAL A 11 -6.66 -16.32 9.27
C VAL A 11 -6.04 -16.47 10.67
N ASP A 12 -4.81 -16.94 10.75
CA ASP A 12 -4.02 -17.09 11.98
C ASP A 12 -3.06 -15.90 12.22
N GLY A 13 -3.25 -14.78 11.48
CA GLY A 13 -2.63 -13.49 11.76
C GLY A 13 -1.20 -13.31 11.26
N GLU A 14 -0.69 -14.17 10.37
CA GLU A 14 0.63 -13.98 9.76
C GLU A 14 0.55 -13.05 8.55
N ALA A 15 1.51 -12.13 8.43
CA ALA A 15 1.58 -11.16 7.33
C ALA A 15 2.36 -11.74 6.13
N PHE A 16 1.79 -11.58 4.93
CA PHE A 16 2.36 -12.01 3.65
C PHE A 16 2.40 -10.87 2.65
N VAL A 17 3.41 -10.85 1.78
CA VAL A 17 3.43 -9.95 0.62
C VAL A 17 2.47 -10.51 -0.43
N PHE A 18 1.33 -9.85 -0.60
CA PHE A 18 0.28 -10.26 -1.53
C PHE A 18 -0.71 -9.11 -1.78
N HIS A 19 -1.07 -8.87 -3.05
CA HIS A 19 -1.92 -7.73 -3.43
C HIS A 19 -3.42 -8.01 -3.26
N ASP A 20 -3.92 -9.13 -3.82
CA ASP A 20 -5.36 -9.35 -3.99
C ASP A 20 -6.05 -9.84 -2.71
N HIS A 21 -7.31 -9.52 -2.54
CA HIS A 21 -8.13 -10.09 -1.47
C HIS A 21 -8.46 -11.57 -1.69
N THR A 22 -8.29 -12.07 -2.92
CA THR A 22 -8.55 -13.46 -3.30
C THR A 22 -7.35 -14.09 -4.00
N LEU A 23 -7.33 -15.42 -4.11
CA LEU A 23 -6.17 -16.20 -4.56
C LEU A 23 -6.09 -16.37 -6.09
N GLU A 24 -7.20 -16.23 -6.80
CA GLU A 24 -7.38 -16.72 -8.18
C GLU A 24 -6.43 -16.11 -9.19
N ARG A 25 -6.20 -14.80 -9.13
CA ARG A 25 -5.39 -14.10 -10.13
C ARG A 25 -3.92 -14.42 -10.03
N LEU A 26 -3.39 -14.45 -8.82
CA LEU A 26 -1.95 -14.54 -8.56
C LEU A 26 -1.45 -15.94 -8.20
N THR A 27 -2.37 -16.87 -7.89
CA THR A 27 -2.02 -18.25 -7.50
C THR A 27 -2.86 -19.28 -8.24
N GLY A 28 -2.60 -20.57 -7.99
CA GLY A 28 -3.48 -21.66 -8.42
C GLY A 28 -4.64 -21.95 -7.44
N GLY A 29 -4.74 -21.19 -6.34
CA GLY A 29 -5.78 -21.35 -5.33
C GLY A 29 -7.06 -20.57 -5.66
N GLU A 30 -8.09 -20.77 -4.84
CA GLU A 30 -9.40 -20.12 -4.95
C GLU A 30 -9.87 -19.58 -3.60
N GLY A 31 -10.69 -18.53 -3.63
CA GLY A 31 -11.35 -17.93 -2.48
C GLY A 31 -10.50 -16.89 -1.73
N PRO A 32 -11.02 -16.37 -0.61
CA PRO A 32 -10.39 -15.27 0.10
C PRO A 32 -9.01 -15.65 0.68
N PHE A 33 -8.02 -14.78 0.48
CA PHE A 33 -6.67 -14.95 1.04
C PHE A 33 -6.73 -15.10 2.58
N LYS A 34 -7.44 -14.20 3.26
CA LYS A 34 -7.59 -14.18 4.72
C LYS A 34 -8.29 -15.42 5.31
N ALA A 35 -8.99 -16.21 4.50
CA ALA A 35 -9.62 -17.45 4.97
C ALA A 35 -8.62 -18.63 5.11
N ARG A 36 -7.39 -18.47 4.63
CA ARG A 36 -6.35 -19.50 4.65
C ARG A 36 -5.42 -19.35 5.85
N LYS A 37 -4.94 -20.47 6.36
CA LYS A 37 -3.87 -20.49 7.35
C LYS A 37 -2.53 -20.18 6.70
N ALA A 38 -1.60 -19.64 7.48
CA ALA A 38 -0.25 -19.32 7.02
C ALA A 38 0.46 -20.51 6.36
N GLN A 39 0.29 -21.72 6.88
CA GLN A 39 0.87 -22.93 6.29
C GLN A 39 0.27 -23.27 4.92
N GLU A 40 -1.02 -23.04 4.71
CA GLU A 40 -1.69 -23.27 3.43
C GLU A 40 -1.21 -22.24 2.39
N ILE A 41 -1.11 -20.96 2.78
CA ILE A 41 -0.61 -19.89 1.91
C ILE A 41 0.83 -20.16 1.47
N ALA A 42 1.70 -20.57 2.40
CA ALA A 42 3.10 -20.89 2.09
C ALA A 42 3.24 -22.09 1.12
N GLY A 43 2.23 -22.94 1.04
CA GLY A 43 2.19 -24.09 0.09
C GLY A 43 1.61 -23.76 -1.29
N LEU A 44 1.11 -22.53 -1.52
CA LEU A 44 0.63 -22.10 -2.83
C LEU A 44 1.81 -21.83 -3.78
N SER A 45 1.52 -21.87 -5.09
CA SER A 45 2.48 -21.44 -6.11
C SER A 45 1.98 -20.16 -6.75
N LEU A 46 2.84 -19.15 -6.84
CA LEU A 46 2.55 -17.90 -7.57
C LEU A 46 2.54 -18.19 -9.08
N ARG A 47 1.55 -17.67 -9.78
CA ARG A 47 1.52 -17.66 -11.23
C ARG A 47 2.63 -16.73 -11.74
N HIS A 48 3.28 -17.14 -12.83
CA HIS A 48 4.33 -16.35 -13.48
C HIS A 48 5.61 -16.13 -12.63
N ALA A 49 5.75 -16.76 -11.45
CA ALA A 49 7.01 -16.79 -10.76
C ALA A 49 8.01 -17.66 -11.52
N ALA A 50 9.27 -17.23 -11.60
CA ALA A 50 10.34 -18.00 -12.24
C ALA A 50 10.63 -19.33 -11.48
N LEU A 51 10.27 -19.37 -10.19
CA LEU A 51 10.37 -20.51 -9.30
C LEU A 51 8.97 -20.84 -8.77
N SER A 52 8.70 -22.11 -8.43
CA SER A 52 7.45 -22.56 -7.81
C SER A 52 7.37 -22.11 -6.34
N GLU A 53 7.46 -20.82 -6.09
CA GLU A 53 7.42 -20.25 -4.75
C GLU A 53 6.04 -19.67 -4.46
N GLY A 54 5.62 -19.76 -3.21
CA GLY A 54 4.39 -19.17 -2.71
C GLY A 54 4.54 -17.69 -2.36
N PRO A 55 3.46 -17.03 -1.95
CA PRO A 55 3.55 -15.69 -1.38
C PRO A 55 4.54 -15.67 -0.22
N PRO A 56 5.56 -14.77 -0.21
CA PRO A 56 6.52 -14.74 0.87
C PRO A 56 5.89 -14.17 2.14
N ARG A 57 6.30 -14.67 3.30
CA ARG A 57 5.98 -14.00 4.58
C ARG A 57 6.67 -12.63 4.59
N LEU A 58 6.05 -11.64 5.22
CA LEU A 58 6.68 -10.33 5.37
C LEU A 58 8.02 -10.43 6.09
N SER A 59 8.15 -11.28 7.11
CA SER A 59 9.42 -11.52 7.81
C SER A 59 10.54 -11.96 6.88
N ASP A 60 10.24 -12.90 5.98
CA ASP A 60 11.24 -13.47 5.06
C ASP A 60 11.61 -12.44 3.99
N PHE A 61 10.62 -11.67 3.54
CA PHE A 61 10.84 -10.59 2.57
C PHE A 61 11.71 -9.46 3.15
N LEU A 62 11.46 -9.03 4.38
CA LEU A 62 12.30 -8.06 5.08
C LEU A 62 13.74 -8.57 5.28
N ALA A 63 13.90 -9.83 5.64
CA ALA A 63 15.21 -10.46 5.77
C ALA A 63 15.95 -10.54 4.42
N LEU A 64 15.24 -10.81 3.32
CA LEU A 64 15.82 -10.81 1.97
C LEU A 64 16.29 -9.42 1.55
N LEU A 65 15.49 -8.37 1.80
CA LEU A 65 15.84 -6.99 1.47
C LEU A 65 17.01 -6.49 2.33
N ALA A 66 17.08 -6.89 3.58
CA ALA A 66 18.14 -6.54 4.54
C ALA A 66 18.53 -5.03 4.52
N GLY A 67 17.55 -4.14 4.32
CA GLY A 67 17.76 -2.69 4.27
C GLY A 67 18.46 -2.15 3.01
N GLN A 68 18.72 -2.98 2.00
CA GLN A 68 19.51 -2.59 0.82
C GLN A 68 18.78 -1.61 -0.11
N VAL A 69 17.44 -1.60 -0.10
CA VAL A 69 16.61 -0.70 -0.90
C VAL A 69 15.47 -0.14 -0.06
N PRO A 70 14.99 1.09 -0.33
CA PRO A 70 13.83 1.62 0.34
C PRO A 70 12.58 0.78 0.03
N LEU A 71 11.72 0.60 1.05
CA LEU A 71 10.48 -0.14 0.96
C LEU A 71 9.27 0.78 1.19
N VAL A 72 8.31 0.74 0.29
CA VAL A 72 6.99 1.36 0.42
C VAL A 72 5.98 0.24 0.62
N LEU A 73 5.46 0.07 1.84
CA LEU A 73 4.63 -1.06 2.23
C LEU A 73 3.18 -0.63 2.40
N GLU A 74 2.28 -1.16 1.57
CA GLU A 74 0.85 -0.94 1.71
C GLU A 74 0.21 -2.01 2.60
N ILE A 75 -0.42 -1.57 3.68
CA ILE A 75 -1.22 -2.44 4.56
C ILE A 75 -2.64 -2.47 4.00
N LYS A 76 -3.05 -3.63 3.45
CA LYS A 76 -4.42 -3.81 2.95
C LYS A 76 -5.43 -3.82 4.10
N SER A 77 -6.60 -3.28 3.86
CA SER A 77 -7.73 -3.27 4.79
C SER A 77 -9.01 -3.69 4.08
N ARG A 78 -9.94 -4.22 4.85
CA ARG A 78 -11.33 -4.48 4.43
C ARG A 78 -12.30 -3.45 4.98
N PHE A 79 -11.78 -2.44 5.69
CA PHE A 79 -12.55 -1.40 6.38
C PHE A 79 -13.52 -1.99 7.42
N ASP A 80 -13.13 -3.08 8.05
CA ASP A 80 -13.92 -3.83 9.05
C ASP A 80 -13.45 -3.59 10.49
N GLY A 81 -12.43 -2.74 10.68
CA GLY A 81 -11.85 -2.43 11.97
C GLY A 81 -10.91 -3.51 12.52
N ASP A 82 -10.56 -4.53 11.73
CA ASP A 82 -9.58 -5.54 12.15
C ASP A 82 -8.15 -4.96 12.14
N GLU A 83 -7.53 -4.94 13.30
CA GLU A 83 -6.18 -4.39 13.49
C GLU A 83 -5.07 -5.43 13.37
N THR A 84 -5.40 -6.71 13.17
CA THR A 84 -4.45 -7.85 13.24
C THR A 84 -3.27 -7.66 12.28
N LEU A 85 -3.53 -7.36 11.02
CA LEU A 85 -2.49 -7.15 10.01
C LEU A 85 -1.61 -5.94 10.35
N THR A 86 -2.22 -4.82 10.74
CA THR A 86 -1.47 -3.59 11.09
C THR A 86 -0.55 -3.82 12.27
N ARG A 87 -1.05 -4.43 13.34
CA ARG A 87 -0.25 -4.76 14.53
C ARG A 87 0.87 -5.73 14.21
N ARG A 88 0.59 -6.77 13.41
CA ARG A 88 1.61 -7.74 12.98
C ARG A 88 2.68 -7.06 12.13
N THR A 89 2.30 -6.22 11.16
CA THR A 89 3.23 -5.48 10.32
C THR A 89 4.12 -4.56 11.15
N CYS A 90 3.55 -3.73 12.02
CA CYS A 90 4.31 -2.83 12.90
C CYS A 90 5.28 -3.60 13.81
N ALA A 91 4.88 -4.76 14.34
CA ALA A 91 5.77 -5.60 15.15
C ALA A 91 6.95 -6.16 14.34
N LEU A 92 6.72 -6.56 13.08
CA LEU A 92 7.79 -7.09 12.21
C LEU A 92 8.79 -6.03 11.77
N ILE A 93 8.35 -4.77 11.59
CA ILE A 93 9.25 -3.69 11.15
C ILE A 93 9.92 -2.94 12.30
N ALA A 94 9.57 -3.23 13.56
CA ALA A 94 10.13 -2.55 14.73
C ALA A 94 11.66 -2.65 14.75
N ASP A 95 12.20 -3.83 14.45
CA ASP A 95 13.63 -4.11 14.43
C ASP A 95 14.24 -4.06 13.00
N TYR A 96 13.50 -3.53 12.02
CA TYR A 96 14.01 -3.42 10.65
C TYR A 96 14.78 -2.12 10.43
N ASP A 97 16.08 -2.21 10.23
CA ASP A 97 17.00 -1.05 10.09
C ASP A 97 16.91 -0.38 8.70
N GLY A 98 16.24 -0.99 7.73
CA GLY A 98 16.11 -0.44 6.38
C GLY A 98 15.16 0.76 6.28
N PRO A 99 15.34 1.61 5.25
CA PRO A 99 14.41 2.69 4.98
C PRO A 99 13.05 2.11 4.56
N ILE A 100 12.01 2.45 5.31
CA ILE A 100 10.65 1.97 5.08
C ILE A 100 9.62 3.05 5.38
N CYS A 101 8.60 3.15 4.56
CA CYS A 101 7.38 3.89 4.86
C CYS A 101 6.15 2.99 4.67
N LEU A 102 5.08 3.33 5.37
CA LEU A 102 3.84 2.57 5.38
C LEU A 102 2.72 3.37 4.74
N LYS A 103 1.80 2.72 4.06
CA LYS A 103 0.60 3.38 3.53
C LYS A 103 -0.62 2.46 3.62
N SER A 104 -1.81 3.04 3.57
CA SER A 104 -3.07 2.32 3.45
C SER A 104 -4.16 3.22 2.88
N PHE A 105 -5.17 2.62 2.26
CA PHE A 105 -6.43 3.29 1.95
C PHE A 105 -7.26 3.59 3.20
N ASP A 106 -7.14 2.76 4.24
CA ASP A 106 -7.95 2.87 5.43
C ASP A 106 -7.38 3.90 6.41
N PRO A 107 -8.11 4.99 6.70
CA PRO A 107 -7.69 5.97 7.69
C PRO A 107 -7.47 5.40 9.09
N ALA A 108 -8.20 4.35 9.49
CA ALA A 108 -8.02 3.70 10.77
C ALA A 108 -6.66 2.98 10.85
N VAL A 109 -6.25 2.31 9.76
CA VAL A 109 -4.92 1.70 9.65
C VAL A 109 -3.82 2.75 9.75
N VAL A 110 -3.93 3.87 9.02
CA VAL A 110 -2.91 4.95 9.07
C VAL A 110 -2.82 5.58 10.45
N ALA A 111 -3.95 5.78 11.13
CA ALA A 111 -3.98 6.27 12.50
C ALA A 111 -3.33 5.27 13.47
N LEU A 112 -3.58 3.98 13.31
CA LEU A 112 -2.98 2.94 14.14
C LEU A 112 -1.46 2.83 13.90
N VAL A 113 -0.99 2.96 12.67
CA VAL A 113 0.45 3.04 12.35
C VAL A 113 1.09 4.22 13.04
N ARG A 114 0.46 5.42 13.06
CA ARG A 114 0.94 6.59 13.80
C ARG A 114 1.19 6.26 15.28
N ASP A 115 0.30 5.50 15.88
CA ASP A 115 0.36 5.19 17.30
C ASP A 115 1.35 4.06 17.64
N LEU A 116 1.54 3.09 16.73
CA LEU A 116 2.40 1.92 16.93
C LEU A 116 3.83 2.09 16.42
N ALA A 117 4.03 2.90 15.39
CA ALA A 117 5.33 3.14 14.73
C ALA A 117 5.49 4.63 14.38
N PRO A 118 5.47 5.53 15.37
CA PRO A 118 5.46 6.98 15.15
C PRO A 118 6.69 7.51 14.41
N GLU A 119 7.80 6.80 14.47
CA GLU A 119 9.06 7.12 13.80
C GLU A 119 9.08 6.73 12.30
N ARG A 120 8.13 5.91 11.84
CA ARG A 120 8.04 5.48 10.45
C ARG A 120 7.15 6.43 9.65
N PRO A 121 7.62 6.95 8.49
CA PRO A 121 6.77 7.74 7.61
C PRO A 121 5.53 6.95 7.19
N ARG A 122 4.38 7.61 7.23
CA ARG A 122 3.09 6.99 6.89
C ARG A 122 2.33 7.82 5.86
N GLY A 123 1.68 7.15 4.92
CA GLY A 123 0.90 7.77 3.86
C GLY A 123 -0.54 7.32 3.84
N ILE A 124 -1.40 8.19 3.30
CA ILE A 124 -2.76 7.80 2.94
C ILE A 124 -2.83 7.51 1.44
N VAL A 125 -3.37 6.36 1.08
CA VAL A 125 -3.71 6.04 -0.31
C VAL A 125 -5.10 6.56 -0.60
N ALA A 126 -5.29 7.29 -1.69
CA ALA A 126 -6.55 7.92 -2.00
C ALA A 126 -6.79 8.08 -3.51
N GLN A 127 -8.04 8.36 -3.86
CA GLN A 127 -8.54 8.60 -5.21
C GLN A 127 -9.73 9.58 -5.17
N ALA A 128 -10.19 10.04 -6.32
CA ALA A 128 -11.26 11.05 -6.39
C ALA A 128 -12.63 10.52 -5.98
N ASP A 129 -12.87 9.23 -6.17
CA ASP A 129 -14.08 8.55 -5.70
C ASP A 129 -13.77 7.15 -5.15
N PHE A 130 -14.72 6.56 -4.45
CA PHE A 130 -14.64 5.23 -3.84
C PHE A 130 -15.90 4.42 -4.17
N ASP A 131 -16.41 4.54 -5.39
CA ASP A 131 -17.59 3.81 -5.84
C ASP A 131 -17.35 2.30 -5.93
N ASP A 132 -16.09 1.90 -6.06
CA ASP A 132 -15.60 0.52 -6.03
C ASP A 132 -15.48 -0.07 -4.60
N ALA A 133 -15.79 0.71 -3.56
CA ALA A 133 -15.77 0.30 -2.15
C ALA A 133 -17.20 0.22 -1.56
N PRO A 134 -18.01 -0.77 -1.95
CA PRO A 134 -19.43 -0.87 -1.57
C PRO A 134 -19.65 -1.07 -0.06
N GLN A 135 -18.63 -1.51 0.67
CA GLN A 135 -18.66 -1.66 2.13
C GLN A 135 -18.67 -0.32 2.87
N LEU A 136 -18.29 0.78 2.20
CA LEU A 136 -18.26 2.12 2.78
C LEU A 136 -19.58 2.85 2.54
N GLY A 137 -20.06 3.57 3.55
CA GLY A 137 -21.18 4.50 3.43
C GLY A 137 -20.83 5.73 2.57
N GLU A 138 -21.83 6.44 2.05
CA GLU A 138 -21.61 7.63 1.21
C GLU A 138 -20.77 8.71 1.94
N THR A 139 -21.05 8.95 3.22
CA THR A 139 -20.31 9.92 4.03
C THR A 139 -18.85 9.54 4.18
N GLU A 140 -18.56 8.25 4.38
CA GLU A 140 -17.19 7.73 4.50
C GLU A 140 -16.44 7.85 3.18
N ARG A 141 -17.05 7.44 2.05
CA ARG A 141 -16.46 7.60 0.71
C ARG A 141 -16.11 9.06 0.41
N ARG A 142 -17.01 9.99 0.73
CA ARG A 142 -16.75 11.43 0.57
C ARG A 142 -15.63 11.91 1.49
N ALA A 143 -15.60 11.45 2.73
CA ALA A 143 -14.53 11.80 3.67
C ALA A 143 -13.16 11.33 3.15
N MET A 144 -13.09 10.15 2.57
CA MET A 144 -11.86 9.59 1.98
C MET A 144 -11.43 10.38 0.72
N ALA A 145 -12.34 10.60 -0.24
CA ALA A 145 -12.07 11.34 -1.46
C ALA A 145 -11.57 12.77 -1.22
N HIS A 146 -12.02 13.40 -0.14
CA HIS A 146 -11.64 14.77 0.23
C HIS A 146 -10.62 14.86 1.37
N LEU A 147 -10.05 13.74 1.80
CA LEU A 147 -9.07 13.66 2.90
C LEU A 147 -9.56 14.28 4.21
N LEU A 148 -10.86 14.19 4.53
CA LEU A 148 -11.43 14.81 5.73
C LEU A 148 -10.98 14.13 7.04
N HIS A 149 -10.35 12.97 6.95
CA HIS A 149 -9.71 12.25 8.05
C HIS A 149 -8.27 12.75 8.37
N PHE A 150 -7.79 13.81 7.71
CA PHE A 150 -6.41 14.27 7.78
C PHE A 150 -5.92 14.53 9.21
N SER A 151 -6.75 15.11 10.08
CA SER A 151 -6.41 15.35 11.49
C SER A 151 -6.23 14.06 12.29
N GLN A 152 -6.93 13.00 11.92
CA GLN A 152 -6.85 11.67 12.53
C GLN A 152 -5.60 10.92 12.05
N THR A 153 -5.35 10.91 10.76
CA THR A 153 -4.27 10.14 10.13
C THR A 153 -2.90 10.80 10.23
N GLN A 154 -2.86 12.15 10.17
CA GLN A 154 -1.64 12.95 10.14
C GLN A 154 -0.58 12.34 9.21
N PRO A 155 -0.89 12.18 7.92
CA PRO A 155 0.00 11.52 6.99
C PRO A 155 1.22 12.37 6.69
N ASP A 156 2.36 11.73 6.44
CA ASP A 156 3.60 12.39 5.99
C ASP A 156 3.65 12.55 4.47
N PHE A 157 2.89 11.73 3.72
CA PHE A 157 2.75 11.80 2.27
C PHE A 157 1.37 11.30 1.82
N ILE A 158 1.03 11.61 0.55
CA ILE A 158 -0.19 11.12 -0.10
C ILE A 158 0.21 10.22 -1.26
N SER A 159 -0.49 9.08 -1.40
CA SER A 159 -0.41 8.17 -2.55
C SER A 159 -1.72 8.25 -3.33
N TRP A 160 -1.73 8.98 -4.46
CA TRP A 160 -2.96 9.35 -5.20
C TRP A 160 -3.09 8.58 -6.51
N ASN A 161 -4.33 8.23 -6.90
CA ASN A 161 -4.61 7.61 -8.19
C ASN A 161 -4.24 8.57 -9.33
N HIS A 162 -3.32 8.17 -10.20
CA HIS A 162 -2.83 9.01 -11.29
C HIS A 162 -3.91 9.46 -12.27
N ARG A 163 -4.98 8.66 -12.44
CA ARG A 163 -6.08 8.97 -13.36
C ARG A 163 -6.92 10.16 -12.91
N ASP A 164 -6.84 10.47 -11.64
CA ASP A 164 -7.59 11.56 -11.00
C ASP A 164 -6.75 12.84 -10.86
N LEU A 165 -5.55 12.87 -11.44
CA LEU A 165 -4.69 14.06 -11.44
C LEU A 165 -4.91 14.91 -12.70
N PRO A 166 -4.92 16.27 -12.56
CA PRO A 166 -4.76 17.03 -11.32
C PRO A 166 -6.03 17.06 -10.46
N HIS A 167 -5.87 17.01 -9.12
CA HIS A 167 -6.98 17.10 -8.17
C HIS A 167 -6.65 18.09 -7.03
N ALA A 168 -7.68 18.81 -6.54
CA ALA A 168 -7.49 19.86 -5.54
C ALA A 168 -6.89 19.35 -4.22
N ALA A 169 -7.30 18.17 -3.74
CA ALA A 169 -6.85 17.64 -2.45
C ALA A 169 -5.34 17.42 -2.41
N PRO A 170 -4.71 16.58 -3.27
CA PRO A 170 -3.26 16.41 -3.27
C PRO A 170 -2.52 17.71 -3.65
N PHE A 171 -3.05 18.51 -4.56
CA PHE A 171 -2.44 19.80 -4.93
C PHE A 171 -2.30 20.75 -3.74
N LEU A 172 -3.36 20.92 -2.93
CA LEU A 172 -3.33 21.81 -1.77
C LEU A 172 -2.38 21.26 -0.67
N CYS A 173 -2.37 19.96 -0.43
CA CYS A 173 -1.45 19.34 0.51
C CYS A 173 0.02 19.58 0.09
N ARG A 174 0.33 19.36 -1.19
CA ARG A 174 1.67 19.62 -1.75
C ARG A 174 2.06 21.09 -1.66
N SER A 175 1.17 21.99 -2.10
CA SER A 175 1.47 23.41 -2.23
C SER A 175 1.52 24.16 -0.89
N LEU A 176 0.64 23.81 0.06
CA LEU A 176 0.50 24.56 1.31
C LEU A 176 1.27 23.91 2.48
N ARG A 177 1.57 22.63 2.40
CA ARG A 177 2.22 21.86 3.48
C ARG A 177 3.53 21.23 3.07
N SER A 178 3.97 21.40 1.83
CA SER A 178 5.15 20.74 1.25
C SER A 178 5.10 19.21 1.44
N MET A 179 3.89 18.64 1.39
CA MET A 179 3.67 17.22 1.60
C MET A 179 3.95 16.48 0.30
N PRO A 180 4.84 15.47 0.29
CA PRO A 180 5.12 14.68 -0.90
C PRO A 180 3.86 13.99 -1.43
N VAL A 181 3.71 13.97 -2.76
CA VAL A 181 2.64 13.27 -3.47
C VAL A 181 3.28 12.17 -4.34
N MET A 182 2.84 10.94 -4.12
CA MET A 182 3.16 9.76 -4.92
C MET A 182 1.95 9.40 -5.78
N ALA A 183 2.13 8.99 -7.03
CA ALA A 183 1.02 8.52 -7.87
C ALA A 183 1.13 7.03 -8.21
N TRP A 184 -0.01 6.33 -8.27
CA TRP A 184 -0.13 4.89 -8.57
C TRP A 184 -1.23 4.63 -9.61
N THR A 185 -1.22 3.55 -10.39
CA THR A 185 -0.06 2.79 -10.79
C THR A 185 0.27 3.17 -12.21
N ILE A 186 1.48 3.60 -12.47
CA ILE A 186 1.93 4.06 -13.78
C ILE A 186 2.43 2.86 -14.58
N ARG A 187 1.97 2.72 -15.83
CA ARG A 187 2.28 1.56 -16.68
C ARG A 187 3.02 1.88 -17.97
N ASP A 188 3.26 3.16 -18.21
CA ASP A 188 4.04 3.61 -19.37
C ASP A 188 4.63 5.02 -19.16
N ALA A 189 5.64 5.33 -19.94
CA ALA A 189 6.34 6.61 -19.87
C ALA A 189 5.49 7.83 -20.32
N ALA A 190 4.44 7.63 -21.11
CA ALA A 190 3.56 8.73 -21.52
C ALA A 190 2.70 9.18 -20.35
N ALA A 191 2.10 8.23 -19.63
CA ALA A 191 1.37 8.52 -18.40
C ALA A 191 2.26 9.19 -17.35
N ALA A 192 3.51 8.70 -17.16
CA ALA A 192 4.46 9.31 -16.24
C ALA A 192 4.72 10.78 -16.57
N ARG A 193 4.99 11.12 -17.83
CA ARG A 193 5.22 12.51 -18.27
C ARG A 193 4.00 13.43 -18.06
N VAL A 194 2.79 12.92 -18.26
CA VAL A 194 1.56 13.71 -18.09
C VAL A 194 1.37 14.13 -16.64
N ILE A 195 1.69 13.25 -15.69
CA ILE A 195 1.46 13.54 -14.26
C ILE A 195 2.66 14.16 -13.55
N ALA A 196 3.85 14.15 -14.14
CA ALA A 196 5.08 14.66 -13.53
C ALA A 196 4.96 16.06 -12.88
N PRO A 197 4.20 17.05 -13.43
CA PRO A 197 4.04 18.34 -12.76
C PRO A 197 3.30 18.28 -11.41
N TRP A 198 2.56 17.22 -11.15
CA TRP A 198 1.62 17.11 -10.03
C TRP A 198 2.10 16.22 -8.89
N VAL A 199 3.20 15.47 -9.11
CA VAL A 199 3.69 14.46 -8.17
C VAL A 199 5.19 14.60 -7.93
N ASP A 200 5.67 13.99 -6.85
CA ASP A 200 7.08 13.95 -6.48
C ASP A 200 7.68 12.57 -6.72
N GLN A 201 6.83 11.52 -6.74
CA GLN A 201 7.22 10.12 -6.98
C GLN A 201 6.11 9.35 -7.70
N ILE A 202 6.48 8.25 -8.34
CA ILE A 202 5.54 7.31 -8.97
C ILE A 202 5.73 5.89 -8.45
N VAL A 203 4.60 5.18 -8.33
CA VAL A 203 4.56 3.71 -8.25
C VAL A 203 4.31 3.20 -9.66
N PHE A 204 5.21 2.38 -10.18
CA PHE A 204 5.17 1.93 -11.57
C PHE A 204 5.35 0.42 -11.69
N GLU A 205 4.82 -0.13 -12.76
CA GLU A 205 4.98 -1.55 -13.11
C GLU A 205 5.04 -1.74 -14.63
N GLY A 206 5.74 -2.79 -15.08
CA GLY A 206 5.73 -3.23 -16.47
C GLY A 206 6.62 -2.42 -17.44
N PHE A 207 7.28 -1.37 -16.98
CA PHE A 207 8.24 -0.59 -17.76
C PHE A 207 9.35 -0.02 -16.86
N ASP A 208 10.45 0.40 -17.47
CA ASP A 208 11.50 1.16 -16.75
C ASP A 208 11.30 2.67 -17.02
N PRO A 209 11.01 3.48 -16.00
CA PRO A 209 10.83 4.92 -16.19
C PRO A 209 12.12 5.65 -16.57
N GLY A 210 13.29 5.03 -16.38
CA GLY A 210 14.58 5.68 -16.61
C GLY A 210 14.88 6.78 -15.60
N SER A 211 15.92 7.59 -15.91
CA SER A 211 16.31 8.73 -15.08
C SER A 211 15.56 10.04 -15.42
N ASP A 212 14.69 10.01 -16.42
CA ASP A 212 14.07 11.21 -17.03
C ASP A 212 12.58 11.38 -16.67
N VAL A 213 12.10 10.67 -15.63
CA VAL A 213 10.74 10.78 -15.11
C VAL A 213 10.74 11.16 -13.65
#